data_354af26dfd6066c5a3ae81ba3107d5f4
#
_entry.id   354af26dfd6066c5a3ae81ba3107d5f4
#
_cell.length_a   1.000
_cell.length_b   1.000
_cell.length_c   1.000
_cell.angle_alpha   90.00
_cell.angle_beta   90.00
_cell.angle_gamma   90.00
#
_symmetry.space_group_name_H-M   'P 1'
#
loop_
_entity.id
_entity.type
_entity.pdbx_description
1 polymer ?
#
loop_
_entity_poly.entity_id
_entity_poly.type
_entity_poly.pdbx_seq_one_letter_code
_entity_poly.pdbx_strand_id
1 'polypeptide(L)'
;MDYDLIINKYKDLGMKILKDLVAIPSVLDEYKPESSEPFGKYNKEALDYILNKGEELGFKTKNVDNYAGHIEYGSGKEILGILAHLDVVPVTKEEWNQDPFLLTIKDNKMFGRGTTDDKGPLVASLIAMKILKDEGYKSNKKIRLIMGCDEESGSRCLERYLEKEDRPDLAFSPDADFPLIYGEKGILSYDIVGYEDSIITEMYAGERYNIVPSMAYFKLSINKEREFKEFLERKNYKGEIKDGKYIIYGESSHAMDPDKGINAIYLMFEFLFQYTDSKLAEFVYKYYLFDNHGKKADYYDYDDEMKDLTSNLAIIRLENQKFKLGFNVRCPKDDSFDVIPEKVAKIAGIYRYRFEFLGGSKRHYVNRNTELVQKLLKAYQEITNDYSEPLTIGGGTYARELGYAVAFGPQMPGRPDVCHISNEYMRLEDFFNAIKIYYLAIKELTK
;
A
#
# COMPACT_ATOMS: atom_id res chain seq x y z
N MET A 1 -0.29 10.37 33.96
CA MET A 1 1.08 10.86 33.60
C MET A 1 0.90 12.02 32.66
N ASP A 2 1.70 13.09 32.77
CA ASP A 2 1.61 14.21 31.82
C ASP A 2 2.51 13.90 30.61
N TYR A 3 1.90 13.30 29.58
CA TYR A 3 2.60 12.89 28.37
C TYR A 3 3.10 14.09 27.56
N ASP A 4 2.39 15.24 27.61
CA ASP A 4 2.81 16.46 26.91
C ASP A 4 4.09 17.03 27.49
N LEU A 5 4.24 16.99 28.80
CA LEU A 5 5.47 17.42 29.46
C LEU A 5 6.67 16.53 29.08
N ILE A 6 6.45 15.22 28.96
CA ILE A 6 7.50 14.29 28.54
C ILE A 6 7.91 14.58 27.10
N ILE A 7 6.93 14.62 26.18
CA ILE A 7 7.19 14.79 24.73
C ILE A 7 7.86 16.12 24.44
N ASN A 8 7.48 17.19 25.16
CA ASN A 8 8.07 18.53 24.95
C ASN A 8 9.62 18.54 25.06
N LYS A 9 10.20 17.63 25.83
CA LYS A 9 11.67 17.51 25.95
C LYS A 9 12.34 16.91 24.71
N TYR A 10 11.58 16.20 23.88
CA TYR A 10 12.11 15.48 22.72
C TYR A 10 11.61 16.02 21.38
N LYS A 11 10.76 17.05 21.37
CA LYS A 11 10.19 17.64 20.16
C LYS A 11 11.28 18.07 19.17
N ASP A 12 12.24 18.86 19.66
CA ASP A 12 13.32 19.39 18.80
C ASP A 12 14.21 18.28 18.26
N LEU A 13 14.47 17.25 19.06
CA LEU A 13 15.24 16.09 18.62
C LEU A 13 14.51 15.33 17.53
N GLY A 14 13.24 15.02 17.72
CA GLY A 14 12.41 14.32 16.73
C GLY A 14 12.31 15.11 15.43
N MET A 15 12.00 16.39 15.52
CA MET A 15 11.90 17.29 14.37
C MET A 15 13.22 17.40 13.60
N LYS A 16 14.36 17.44 14.30
CA LYS A 16 15.68 17.48 13.65
C LYS A 16 15.94 16.18 12.89
N ILE A 17 15.74 15.01 13.52
CA ILE A 17 15.97 13.71 12.88
C ILE A 17 15.07 13.56 11.66
N LEU A 18 13.78 13.91 11.77
CA LEU A 18 12.85 13.83 10.65
C LEU A 18 13.26 14.75 9.51
N LYS A 19 13.65 15.98 9.81
CA LYS A 19 14.12 16.95 8.79
C LYS A 19 15.32 16.42 8.02
N ASP A 20 16.31 15.89 8.75
CA ASP A 20 17.54 15.35 8.13
C ASP A 20 17.21 14.11 7.28
N LEU A 21 16.30 13.24 7.75
CA LEU A 21 15.91 12.01 7.04
C LEU A 21 15.06 12.30 5.79
N VAL A 22 14.13 13.27 5.85
CA VAL A 22 13.34 13.70 4.69
C VAL A 22 14.25 14.30 3.61
N ALA A 23 15.34 14.94 3.99
CA ALA A 23 16.30 15.52 3.04
C ALA A 23 17.05 14.47 2.19
N ILE A 24 17.00 13.20 2.57
CA ILE A 24 17.59 12.11 1.78
C ILE A 24 16.50 11.55 0.84
N PRO A 25 16.61 11.71 -0.49
CA PRO A 25 15.61 11.30 -1.47
C PRO A 25 15.70 9.79 -1.75
N SER A 26 15.34 8.96 -0.77
CA SER A 26 15.44 7.50 -0.80
C SER A 26 14.38 6.82 -1.69
N VAL A 27 14.28 7.29 -2.92
CA VAL A 27 13.50 6.65 -3.98
C VAL A 27 14.28 5.45 -4.51
N LEU A 28 13.58 4.35 -4.81
CA LEU A 28 14.20 3.21 -5.48
C LEU A 28 14.76 3.65 -6.83
N ASP A 29 16.05 3.41 -7.06
CA ASP A 29 16.68 3.61 -8.36
C ASP A 29 16.51 2.36 -9.23
N GLU A 30 17.36 1.36 -9.05
CA GLU A 30 17.29 0.06 -9.67
C GLU A 30 17.68 -1.00 -8.66
N TYR A 31 16.90 -2.09 -8.57
CA TYR A 31 17.27 -3.19 -7.68
C TYR A 31 18.47 -3.96 -8.23
N LYS A 32 19.56 -3.98 -7.45
CA LYS A 32 20.84 -4.63 -7.78
C LYS A 32 21.30 -5.53 -6.62
N PRO A 33 20.86 -6.79 -6.55
CA PRO A 33 21.06 -7.66 -5.38
C PRO A 33 22.52 -7.86 -4.99
N GLU A 34 23.44 -7.85 -5.94
CA GLU A 34 24.88 -8.05 -5.69
C GLU A 34 25.65 -6.74 -5.41
N SER A 35 24.95 -5.60 -5.38
CA SER A 35 25.56 -4.29 -5.11
C SER A 35 25.70 -4.05 -3.61
N SER A 36 26.70 -3.22 -3.23
CA SER A 36 26.74 -2.63 -1.89
C SER A 36 25.60 -1.62 -1.63
N GLU A 37 24.84 -1.27 -2.67
CA GLU A 37 23.71 -0.35 -2.65
C GLU A 37 22.52 -1.02 -3.38
N PRO A 38 21.92 -2.09 -2.81
CA PRO A 38 20.97 -2.95 -3.52
C PRO A 38 19.74 -2.20 -4.03
N PHE A 39 19.31 -1.15 -3.35
CA PHE A 39 18.15 -0.31 -3.71
C PHE A 39 18.56 1.12 -4.12
N GLY A 40 19.86 1.34 -4.39
CA GLY A 40 20.41 2.63 -4.77
C GLY A 40 21.05 3.40 -3.60
N LYS A 41 21.83 4.41 -3.99
CA LYS A 41 22.64 5.20 -3.07
C LYS A 41 21.86 5.83 -1.93
N TYR A 42 20.73 6.45 -2.24
CA TYR A 42 19.98 7.22 -1.25
C TYR A 42 19.22 6.35 -0.24
N ASN A 43 18.81 5.13 -0.62
CA ASN A 43 18.26 4.16 0.32
C ASN A 43 19.33 3.74 1.33
N LYS A 44 20.55 3.44 0.86
CA LYS A 44 21.69 3.17 1.75
C LYS A 44 22.04 4.36 2.64
N GLU A 45 22.05 5.57 2.11
CA GLU A 45 22.34 6.80 2.87
C GLU A 45 21.32 7.02 3.99
N ALA A 46 20.03 6.79 3.72
CA ALA A 46 18.97 6.88 4.72
C ALA A 46 19.13 5.82 5.84
N LEU A 47 19.49 4.59 5.47
CA LEU A 47 19.76 3.51 6.43
C LEU A 47 20.98 3.83 7.28
N ASP A 48 22.08 4.25 6.68
CA ASP A 48 23.30 4.63 7.41
C ASP A 48 23.02 5.80 8.36
N TYR A 49 22.28 6.82 7.91
CA TYR A 49 21.92 7.97 8.72
C TYR A 49 21.16 7.55 9.98
N ILE A 50 20.09 6.75 9.84
CA ILE A 50 19.23 6.41 10.98
C ILE A 50 19.91 5.43 11.95
N LEU A 51 20.73 4.51 11.46
CA LEU A 51 21.53 3.61 12.31
C LEU A 51 22.57 4.40 13.11
N ASN A 52 23.29 5.33 12.49
CA ASN A 52 24.22 6.23 13.19
C ASN A 52 23.50 7.06 14.26
N LYS A 53 22.27 7.56 13.97
CA LYS A 53 21.46 8.25 14.97
C LYS A 53 21.09 7.33 16.14
N GLY A 54 20.76 6.07 15.88
CA GLY A 54 20.54 5.07 16.91
C GLY A 54 21.76 4.92 17.84
N GLU A 55 22.96 4.83 17.29
CA GLU A 55 24.21 4.77 18.06
C GLU A 55 24.47 6.05 18.87
N GLU A 56 24.30 7.24 18.27
CA GLU A 56 24.42 8.53 18.96
C GLU A 56 23.45 8.64 20.14
N LEU A 57 22.25 8.08 20.02
CA LEU A 57 21.24 8.00 21.08
C LEU A 57 21.51 6.88 22.10
N GLY A 58 22.59 6.11 21.90
CA GLY A 58 23.08 5.07 22.81
C GLY A 58 22.34 3.74 22.70
N PHE A 59 21.75 3.44 21.57
CA PHE A 59 21.17 2.13 21.25
C PHE A 59 22.20 1.19 20.62
N LYS A 60 21.88 -0.10 20.55
CA LYS A 60 22.58 -1.03 19.67
C LYS A 60 21.97 -0.96 18.30
N THR A 61 22.81 -1.00 17.27
CA THR A 61 22.37 -0.98 15.87
C THR A 61 22.96 -2.13 15.08
N LYS A 62 22.28 -2.52 14.02
CA LYS A 62 22.78 -3.51 13.08
C LYS A 62 22.31 -3.19 11.67
N ASN A 63 23.24 -3.16 10.74
CA ASN A 63 22.99 -3.13 9.31
C ASN A 63 22.98 -4.58 8.78
N VAL A 64 21.96 -4.93 7.98
CA VAL A 64 21.83 -6.23 7.34
C VAL A 64 21.98 -6.06 5.83
N ASP A 65 23.21 -6.18 5.37
CA ASP A 65 23.62 -6.19 3.96
C ASP A 65 23.14 -4.96 3.15
N ASN A 66 22.88 -3.81 3.80
CA ASN A 66 22.25 -2.61 3.21
C ASN A 66 20.85 -2.82 2.62
N TYR A 67 20.21 -3.93 2.96
CA TYR A 67 18.81 -4.20 2.66
C TYR A 67 17.87 -3.61 3.72
N ALA A 68 18.23 -3.82 4.98
CA ALA A 68 17.50 -3.36 6.15
C ALA A 68 18.46 -3.20 7.33
N GLY A 69 17.96 -2.68 8.41
CA GLY A 69 18.70 -2.63 9.68
C GLY A 69 17.77 -2.56 10.87
N HIS A 70 18.34 -2.59 12.07
CA HIS A 70 17.55 -2.36 13.26
C HIS A 70 18.29 -1.55 14.34
N ILE A 71 17.48 -0.88 15.16
CA ILE A 71 17.88 -0.22 16.41
C ILE A 71 17.28 -1.02 17.55
N GLU A 72 18.11 -1.50 18.49
CA GLU A 72 17.67 -2.40 19.57
C GLU A 72 17.84 -1.79 20.94
N TYR A 73 16.83 -1.98 21.81
CA TYR A 73 16.82 -1.65 23.22
C TYR A 73 16.19 -2.76 24.06
N GLY A 74 16.56 -2.82 25.34
CA GLY A 74 16.02 -3.80 26.27
C GLY A 74 16.78 -5.12 26.30
N SER A 75 16.25 -6.07 27.04
CA SER A 75 16.84 -7.41 27.22
C SER A 75 15.73 -8.43 27.41
N GLY A 76 15.99 -9.66 27.08
CA GLY A 76 15.01 -10.73 27.16
C GLY A 76 15.21 -11.72 26.03
N LYS A 77 14.38 -12.75 26.02
CA LYS A 77 14.40 -13.77 24.93
C LYS A 77 13.48 -13.36 23.80
N GLU A 78 12.28 -12.87 24.11
CA GLU A 78 11.31 -12.43 23.14
C GLU A 78 11.68 -11.08 22.52
N ILE A 79 11.25 -10.87 21.29
CA ILE A 79 11.50 -9.66 20.50
C ILE A 79 10.16 -9.02 20.12
N LEU A 80 9.98 -7.76 20.56
CA LEU A 80 8.97 -6.88 20.00
C LEU A 80 9.56 -6.16 18.79
N GLY A 81 9.00 -6.40 17.60
CA GLY A 81 9.32 -5.69 16.37
C GLY A 81 8.46 -4.44 16.18
N ILE A 82 9.07 -3.36 15.70
CA ILE A 82 8.40 -2.19 15.14
C ILE A 82 8.90 -2.11 13.71
N LEU A 83 8.01 -2.29 12.74
CA LEU A 83 8.37 -2.44 11.33
C LEU A 83 8.11 -1.16 10.57
N ALA A 84 9.15 -0.50 10.13
CA ALA A 84 9.10 0.75 9.39
C ALA A 84 9.94 0.65 8.11
N HIS A 85 9.78 1.62 7.20
CA HIS A 85 10.62 1.68 6.01
C HIS A 85 11.23 3.06 5.77
N LEU A 86 12.26 3.09 4.94
CA LEU A 86 13.06 4.27 4.62
C LEU A 86 12.87 4.73 3.18
N ASP A 87 12.53 3.79 2.29
CA ASP A 87 12.25 4.10 0.91
C ASP A 87 10.96 4.91 0.78
N VAL A 88 10.87 5.65 -0.29
CA VAL A 88 9.71 6.50 -0.59
C VAL A 88 9.37 6.41 -2.07
N VAL A 89 8.09 6.57 -2.42
CA VAL A 89 7.65 6.60 -3.82
C VAL A 89 8.23 7.80 -4.57
N PRO A 90 8.41 7.68 -5.90
CA PRO A 90 8.87 8.78 -6.75
C PRO A 90 8.01 10.04 -6.65
N VAL A 91 8.59 11.17 -7.00
CA VAL A 91 7.93 12.48 -7.01
C VAL A 91 7.98 13.12 -8.38
N THR A 92 6.88 13.78 -8.78
CA THR A 92 6.84 14.71 -9.91
C THR A 92 6.99 16.12 -9.33
N LYS A 93 8.21 16.68 -9.37
CA LYS A 93 8.53 17.93 -8.66
C LYS A 93 7.63 19.11 -9.04
N GLU A 94 7.17 19.15 -10.28
CA GLU A 94 6.30 20.20 -10.83
C GLU A 94 4.92 20.26 -10.17
N GLU A 95 4.51 19.17 -9.52
CA GLU A 95 3.23 19.07 -8.79
C GLU A 95 3.34 19.48 -7.33
N TRP A 96 4.56 19.75 -6.84
CA TRP A 96 4.81 20.14 -5.45
C TRP A 96 4.90 21.65 -5.30
N ASN A 97 4.26 22.20 -4.26
CA ASN A 97 4.34 23.61 -3.93
C ASN A 97 5.67 24.05 -3.33
N GLN A 98 6.46 23.09 -2.82
CA GLN A 98 7.82 23.25 -2.25
C GLN A 98 8.67 22.02 -2.63
N ASP A 99 9.96 22.08 -2.38
CA ASP A 99 10.84 20.91 -2.60
C ASP A 99 10.34 19.72 -1.75
N PRO A 100 10.01 18.57 -2.35
CA PRO A 100 9.50 17.39 -1.64
C PRO A 100 10.49 16.80 -0.64
N PHE A 101 11.78 17.08 -0.80
CA PHE A 101 12.86 16.61 0.09
C PHE A 101 13.40 17.73 1.02
N LEU A 102 12.62 18.78 1.20
CA LEU A 102 12.87 19.82 2.19
C LEU A 102 11.70 19.91 3.16
N LEU A 103 11.83 19.36 4.36
CA LEU A 103 10.78 19.43 5.38
C LEU A 103 10.38 20.88 5.65
N THR A 104 9.15 21.23 5.24
CA THR A 104 8.60 22.58 5.38
C THR A 104 7.42 22.56 6.34
N ILE A 105 7.45 23.45 7.35
CA ILE A 105 6.35 23.57 8.31
C ILE A 105 5.50 24.78 7.94
N LYS A 106 4.22 24.51 7.70
CA LYS A 106 3.21 25.55 7.42
C LYS A 106 1.85 25.11 7.97
N ASP A 107 1.13 26.00 8.63
CA ASP A 107 -0.23 25.76 9.14
C ASP A 107 -0.33 24.48 10.01
N ASN A 108 0.63 24.27 10.91
CA ASN A 108 0.78 23.08 11.75
C ASN A 108 0.92 21.75 10.97
N LYS A 109 1.35 21.79 9.72
CA LYS A 109 1.61 20.65 8.87
C LYS A 109 3.11 20.62 8.49
N MET A 110 3.68 19.44 8.52
CA MET A 110 5.03 19.13 8.06
C MET A 110 4.95 18.57 6.65
N PHE A 111 5.24 19.38 5.64
CA PHE A 111 5.23 18.95 4.23
C PHE A 111 6.57 18.35 3.86
N GLY A 112 6.55 17.23 3.16
CA GLY A 112 7.71 16.52 2.62
C GLY A 112 7.38 15.07 2.30
N ARG A 113 8.01 14.51 1.29
CA ARG A 113 7.85 13.09 0.94
C ARG A 113 8.41 12.21 2.04
N GLY A 114 7.62 11.24 2.53
CA GLY A 114 7.96 10.38 3.65
C GLY A 114 7.56 10.95 5.02
N THR A 115 6.91 12.10 5.09
CA THR A 115 6.46 12.65 6.38
C THR A 115 5.37 11.81 7.03
N THR A 116 4.50 11.20 6.22
CA THR A 116 3.44 10.30 6.67
C THR A 116 3.82 8.84 6.43
N ASP A 117 4.46 8.55 5.29
CA ASP A 117 4.76 7.22 4.77
C ASP A 117 6.25 7.12 4.38
N ASP A 118 7.14 6.54 5.24
CA ASP A 118 6.95 6.12 6.65
C ASP A 118 8.04 6.74 7.56
N LYS A 119 8.85 7.72 7.04
CA LYS A 119 9.96 8.34 7.82
C LYS A 119 9.48 9.06 9.08
N GLY A 120 8.28 9.69 9.02
CA GLY A 120 7.69 10.34 10.20
C GLY A 120 7.38 9.34 11.31
N PRO A 121 6.59 8.31 11.08
CA PRO A 121 6.26 7.25 12.05
C PRO A 121 7.47 6.47 12.54
N LEU A 122 8.45 6.22 11.66
CA LEU A 122 9.74 5.65 12.03
C LEU A 122 10.44 6.51 13.10
N VAL A 123 10.53 7.82 12.86
CA VAL A 123 11.15 8.75 13.82
C VAL A 123 10.31 8.84 15.10
N ALA A 124 8.99 8.85 15.01
CA ALA A 124 8.11 8.82 16.18
C ALA A 124 8.38 7.59 17.06
N SER A 125 8.55 6.42 16.43
CA SER A 125 8.89 5.17 17.12
C SER A 125 10.28 5.22 17.77
N LEU A 126 11.28 5.77 17.07
CA LEU A 126 12.63 5.96 17.62
C LEU A 126 12.61 6.89 18.86
N ILE A 127 11.87 8.00 18.80
CA ILE A 127 11.73 8.92 19.92
C ILE A 127 11.00 8.25 21.10
N ALA A 128 9.96 7.45 20.85
CA ALA A 128 9.29 6.68 21.87
C ALA A 128 10.25 5.71 22.59
N MET A 129 11.10 5.01 21.87
CA MET A 129 12.17 4.17 22.43
C MET A 129 13.19 5.00 23.23
N LYS A 130 13.56 6.20 22.74
CA LYS A 130 14.51 7.09 23.42
C LYS A 130 13.96 7.57 24.78
N ILE A 131 12.70 7.92 24.84
CA ILE A 131 12.03 8.31 26.09
C ILE A 131 12.11 7.16 27.10
N LEU A 132 11.71 5.95 26.71
CA LEU A 132 11.78 4.77 27.59
C LEU A 132 13.19 4.51 28.11
N LYS A 133 14.17 4.63 27.24
CA LYS A 133 15.60 4.48 27.60
C LYS A 133 16.04 5.52 28.64
N ASP A 134 15.70 6.78 28.45
CA ASP A 134 16.10 7.88 29.35
C ASP A 134 15.37 7.82 30.71
N GLU A 135 14.15 7.27 30.73
CA GLU A 135 13.45 6.94 31.98
C GLU A 135 14.04 5.72 32.70
N GLY A 136 15.02 5.03 32.09
CA GLY A 136 15.61 3.82 32.66
C GLY A 136 14.64 2.64 32.68
N TYR A 137 13.64 2.62 31.79
CA TYR A 137 12.66 1.55 31.68
C TYR A 137 13.33 0.18 31.45
N LYS A 138 12.93 -0.81 32.24
CA LYS A 138 13.44 -2.18 32.15
C LYS A 138 12.43 -3.05 31.39
N SER A 139 12.65 -3.20 30.11
CA SER A 139 11.88 -4.10 29.27
C SER A 139 12.23 -5.57 29.54
N ASN A 140 11.23 -6.45 29.59
CA ASN A 140 11.43 -7.91 29.65
C ASN A 140 11.61 -8.56 28.26
N LYS A 141 11.47 -7.75 27.19
CA LYS A 141 11.70 -8.15 25.79
C LYS A 141 12.78 -7.27 25.16
N LYS A 142 13.39 -7.74 24.10
CA LYS A 142 14.13 -6.88 23.17
C LYS A 142 13.12 -6.07 22.36
N ILE A 143 13.36 -4.79 22.18
CA ILE A 143 12.57 -3.90 21.33
C ILE A 143 13.43 -3.61 20.12
N ARG A 144 12.99 -3.98 18.94
CA ARG A 144 13.68 -3.72 17.68
C ARG A 144 12.85 -2.83 16.77
N LEU A 145 13.33 -1.62 16.51
CA LEU A 145 12.87 -0.81 15.40
C LEU A 145 13.59 -1.31 14.14
N ILE A 146 12.88 -2.03 13.30
CA ILE A 146 13.37 -2.64 12.07
C ILE A 146 13.00 -1.73 10.91
N MET A 147 13.99 -1.36 10.09
CA MET A 147 13.83 -0.40 9.00
C MET A 147 14.25 -1.06 7.68
N GLY A 148 13.31 -1.19 6.76
CA GLY A 148 13.54 -1.70 5.41
C GLY A 148 13.83 -0.60 4.39
N CYS A 149 14.39 -0.96 3.24
CA CYS A 149 14.74 -0.05 2.14
C CYS A 149 13.98 -0.37 0.83
N ASP A 150 12.88 -1.14 0.89
CA ASP A 150 12.17 -1.62 -0.32
C ASP A 150 10.71 -2.05 0.00
N GLU A 151 10.01 -1.34 0.88
CA GLU A 151 8.60 -1.62 1.17
C GLU A 151 7.74 -1.33 -0.06
N GLU A 152 7.90 -0.16 -0.63
CA GLU A 152 7.14 0.42 -1.72
C GLU A 152 7.23 -0.36 -3.05
N SER A 153 8.21 -1.29 -3.15
CA SER A 153 8.52 -1.96 -4.42
C SER A 153 8.58 -3.48 -4.35
N GLY A 154 8.42 -4.09 -3.15
CA GLY A 154 8.39 -5.55 -3.10
C GLY A 154 8.89 -6.24 -1.83
N SER A 155 9.22 -5.50 -0.78
CA SER A 155 9.59 -6.01 0.56
C SER A 155 10.78 -7.00 0.61
N ARG A 156 11.60 -7.05 -0.44
CA ARG A 156 12.81 -7.92 -0.53
C ARG A 156 13.81 -7.64 0.59
N CYS A 157 13.80 -6.40 1.10
CA CYS A 157 14.61 -5.97 2.23
C CYS A 157 14.26 -6.74 3.51
N LEU A 158 12.97 -6.98 3.77
CA LEU A 158 12.53 -7.69 4.96
C LEU A 158 12.75 -9.20 4.82
N GLU A 159 12.58 -9.77 3.64
CA GLU A 159 12.97 -11.16 3.35
C GLU A 159 14.45 -11.38 3.70
N ARG A 160 15.34 -10.49 3.19
CA ARG A 160 16.78 -10.56 3.49
C ARG A 160 17.09 -10.39 4.97
N TYR A 161 16.37 -9.49 5.65
CA TYR A 161 16.52 -9.29 7.09
C TYR A 161 16.19 -10.60 7.86
N LEU A 162 15.08 -11.25 7.53
CA LEU A 162 14.61 -12.46 8.19
C LEU A 162 15.46 -13.72 7.87
N GLU A 163 16.29 -13.69 6.83
CA GLU A 163 17.30 -14.72 6.58
C GLU A 163 18.50 -14.62 7.54
N LYS A 164 18.77 -13.44 8.10
CA LYS A 164 19.97 -13.13 8.87
C LYS A 164 19.72 -12.90 10.35
N GLU A 165 18.51 -12.49 10.69
CA GLU A 165 18.12 -12.07 12.03
C GLU A 165 16.95 -12.89 12.54
N ASP A 166 16.87 -13.03 13.89
CA ASP A 166 15.73 -13.65 14.53
C ASP A 166 14.44 -12.87 14.22
N ARG A 167 13.40 -13.60 13.82
CA ARG A 167 12.06 -13.07 13.61
C ARG A 167 11.49 -12.55 14.93
N PRO A 168 10.87 -11.35 14.96
CA PRO A 168 10.11 -10.89 16.11
C PRO A 168 9.00 -11.87 16.51
N ASP A 169 8.81 -12.05 17.83
CA ASP A 169 7.73 -12.89 18.38
C ASP A 169 6.36 -12.21 18.26
N LEU A 170 6.35 -10.89 18.29
CA LEU A 170 5.20 -10.03 18.04
C LEU A 170 5.68 -8.69 17.46
N ALA A 171 4.84 -8.05 16.65
CA ALA A 171 5.22 -6.78 16.05
C ALA A 171 4.01 -5.88 15.75
N PHE A 172 4.31 -4.60 15.49
CA PHE A 172 3.40 -3.70 14.80
C PHE A 172 4.15 -2.88 13.74
N SER A 173 3.42 -2.50 12.67
CA SER A 173 3.92 -1.58 11.65
C SER A 173 3.24 -0.22 11.81
N PRO A 174 3.99 0.87 12.00
CA PRO A 174 3.44 2.22 12.12
C PRO A 174 3.15 2.85 10.75
N ASP A 175 2.62 2.09 9.82
CA ASP A 175 2.48 2.43 8.40
C ASP A 175 1.06 2.11 7.90
N ALA A 176 0.04 2.72 8.53
CA ALA A 176 -1.37 2.58 8.16
C ALA A 176 -2.28 3.50 8.99
N ASP A 177 -3.53 3.06 9.23
CA ASP A 177 -4.52 3.83 9.98
C ASP A 177 -4.56 3.46 11.48
N PHE A 178 -4.85 4.45 12.32
CA PHE A 178 -5.41 4.24 13.65
C PHE A 178 -6.94 4.01 13.55
N PRO A 179 -7.58 3.29 14.53
CA PRO A 179 -7.00 2.82 15.80
C PRO A 179 -6.05 1.63 15.66
N LEU A 180 -6.25 0.73 14.73
CA LEU A 180 -5.43 -0.45 14.46
C LEU A 180 -6.01 -1.25 13.30
N ILE A 181 -5.16 -1.82 12.46
CA ILE A 181 -5.56 -2.76 11.41
C ILE A 181 -5.08 -4.15 11.80
N TYR A 182 -6.05 -5.05 12.08
CA TYR A 182 -5.78 -6.43 12.51
C TYR A 182 -5.94 -7.44 11.37
N GLY A 183 -6.44 -6.99 10.22
CA GLY A 183 -6.66 -7.85 9.08
C GLY A 183 -6.48 -7.14 7.74
N GLU A 184 -5.81 -7.80 6.82
CA GLU A 184 -5.51 -7.33 5.47
C GLU A 184 -5.95 -8.39 4.47
N LYS A 185 -6.72 -8.02 3.44
CA LYS A 185 -7.15 -8.97 2.40
C LYS A 185 -5.95 -9.56 1.66
N GLY A 186 -6.10 -10.80 1.21
CA GLY A 186 -5.20 -11.39 0.25
C GLY A 186 -5.18 -10.56 -1.04
N ILE A 187 -4.04 -10.50 -1.71
CA ILE A 187 -3.85 -9.75 -2.96
C ILE A 187 -3.49 -10.77 -4.03
N LEU A 188 -4.26 -10.78 -5.11
CA LEU A 188 -4.03 -11.64 -6.26
C LEU A 188 -3.97 -10.80 -7.53
N SER A 189 -2.88 -10.89 -8.28
CA SER A 189 -2.77 -10.27 -9.61
C SER A 189 -2.61 -11.34 -10.68
N TYR A 190 -3.36 -11.19 -11.78
CA TYR A 190 -3.28 -12.10 -12.91
C TYR A 190 -3.61 -11.41 -14.22
N ASP A 191 -3.15 -12.02 -15.31
CA ASP A 191 -3.52 -11.64 -16.67
C ASP A 191 -4.39 -12.71 -17.33
N ILE A 192 -5.28 -12.28 -18.21
CA ILE A 192 -5.89 -13.12 -19.24
C ILE A 192 -5.36 -12.65 -20.57
N VAL A 193 -4.71 -13.56 -21.29
CA VAL A 193 -4.07 -13.25 -22.58
C VAL A 193 -4.66 -14.10 -23.71
N GLY A 194 -4.67 -13.55 -24.90
CA GLY A 194 -5.20 -14.26 -26.06
C GLY A 194 -5.05 -13.48 -27.35
N TYR A 195 -5.84 -13.91 -28.34
CA TYR A 195 -5.91 -13.27 -29.66
C TYR A 195 -7.33 -12.77 -29.89
N GLU A 196 -7.41 -11.59 -30.48
CA GLU A 196 -8.65 -10.95 -30.92
C GLU A 196 -8.59 -10.75 -32.43
N ASP A 197 -9.54 -11.37 -33.13
CA ASP A 197 -9.68 -11.25 -34.58
C ASP A 197 -11.03 -10.58 -34.90
N SER A 198 -11.05 -9.26 -34.83
CA SER A 198 -12.21 -8.43 -35.10
C SER A 198 -11.83 -7.11 -35.74
N ILE A 199 -12.80 -6.21 -35.83
CA ILE A 199 -12.53 -4.84 -36.31
C ILE A 199 -11.74 -3.98 -35.33
N ILE A 200 -11.45 -4.45 -34.13
CA ILE A 200 -10.68 -3.72 -33.11
C ILE A 200 -9.18 -3.91 -33.40
N THR A 201 -8.48 -2.81 -33.64
CA THR A 201 -7.06 -2.84 -34.00
C THR A 201 -6.11 -2.49 -32.88
N GLU A 202 -6.59 -1.72 -31.90
CA GLU A 202 -5.79 -1.28 -30.75
C GLU A 202 -6.71 -1.03 -29.56
N MET A 203 -6.29 -1.41 -28.34
CA MET A 203 -6.91 -1.01 -27.08
C MET A 203 -5.85 -0.67 -26.04
N TYR A 204 -6.15 0.31 -25.20
CA TYR A 204 -5.28 0.71 -24.11
C TYR A 204 -6.06 1.30 -22.96
N ALA A 205 -5.79 0.85 -21.74
CA ALA A 205 -6.16 1.51 -20.48
C ALA A 205 -5.30 0.97 -19.34
N GLY A 206 -5.14 1.81 -18.31
CA GLY A 206 -4.47 1.48 -17.05
C GLY A 206 -2.95 1.33 -17.14
N GLU A 207 -2.26 1.75 -16.08
CA GLU A 207 -0.80 1.62 -15.93
C GLU A 207 -0.43 0.73 -14.74
N ARG A 208 -1.29 0.66 -13.73
CA ARG A 208 -1.06 -0.04 -12.49
C ARG A 208 -2.23 -0.95 -12.14
N TYR A 209 -1.94 -2.15 -11.63
CA TYR A 209 -2.97 -3.13 -11.26
C TYR A 209 -3.84 -2.68 -10.08
N ASN A 210 -3.28 -1.91 -9.16
CA ASN A 210 -3.97 -1.44 -7.97
C ASN A 210 -4.80 -0.15 -8.15
N ILE A 211 -5.01 0.29 -9.39
CA ILE A 211 -5.77 1.51 -9.72
C ILE A 211 -6.92 1.18 -10.68
N VAL A 212 -8.10 1.73 -10.43
CA VAL A 212 -9.23 1.72 -11.38
C VAL A 212 -8.91 2.70 -12.52
N PRO A 213 -8.88 2.27 -13.79
CA PRO A 213 -8.52 3.15 -14.89
C PRO A 213 -9.59 4.24 -15.13
N SER A 214 -9.17 5.50 -15.12
CA SER A 214 -10.02 6.66 -15.40
C SER A 214 -10.10 7.03 -16.89
N MET A 215 -9.32 6.37 -17.76
CA MET A 215 -9.34 6.59 -19.20
C MET A 215 -9.05 5.28 -19.94
N ALA A 216 -9.80 5.04 -20.99
CA ALA A 216 -9.55 3.96 -21.95
C ALA A 216 -9.67 4.50 -23.39
N TYR A 217 -8.89 3.93 -24.30
CA TYR A 217 -9.10 4.18 -25.73
C TYR A 217 -9.01 2.91 -26.55
N PHE A 218 -9.62 2.96 -27.72
CA PHE A 218 -9.53 1.91 -28.74
C PHE A 218 -9.51 2.49 -30.15
N LYS A 219 -9.06 1.68 -31.12
CA LYS A 219 -9.16 1.98 -32.55
C LYS A 219 -9.91 0.87 -33.26
N LEU A 220 -10.63 1.24 -34.32
CA LEU A 220 -11.36 0.33 -35.18
C LEU A 220 -10.85 0.43 -36.61
N SER A 221 -10.89 -0.68 -37.34
CA SER A 221 -10.59 -0.71 -38.79
C SER A 221 -11.72 -0.13 -39.66
N ILE A 222 -12.91 0.08 -39.05
CA ILE A 222 -14.06 0.71 -39.71
C ILE A 222 -14.53 1.92 -38.89
N ASN A 223 -15.14 2.90 -39.56
CA ASN A 223 -15.65 4.09 -38.90
C ASN A 223 -16.94 3.79 -38.15
N LYS A 224 -16.97 4.12 -36.83
CA LYS A 224 -18.10 4.02 -35.90
C LYS A 224 -18.31 5.32 -35.12
N GLU A 225 -17.85 6.47 -35.65
CA GLU A 225 -17.89 7.74 -34.93
C GLU A 225 -19.28 8.18 -34.57
N ARG A 226 -20.25 7.99 -35.47
CA ARG A 226 -21.64 8.36 -35.22
C ARG A 226 -22.20 7.51 -34.06
N GLU A 227 -22.06 6.19 -34.17
CA GLU A 227 -22.55 5.26 -33.16
C GLU A 227 -21.90 5.52 -31.81
N PHE A 228 -20.61 5.91 -31.76
CA PHE A 228 -19.90 6.22 -30.52
C PHE A 228 -20.44 7.50 -29.88
N LYS A 229 -20.64 8.59 -30.65
CA LYS A 229 -21.23 9.83 -30.15
C LYS A 229 -22.64 9.63 -29.62
N GLU A 230 -23.50 8.94 -30.38
CA GLU A 230 -24.85 8.57 -29.95
C GLU A 230 -24.85 7.70 -28.67
N PHE A 231 -23.86 6.78 -28.55
CA PHE A 231 -23.68 5.96 -27.36
C PHE A 231 -23.30 6.82 -26.14
N LEU A 232 -22.32 7.72 -26.26
CA LEU A 232 -21.88 8.60 -25.18
C LEU A 232 -23.05 9.48 -24.69
N GLU A 233 -23.80 10.09 -25.60
CA GLU A 233 -24.97 10.92 -25.27
C GLU A 233 -26.06 10.10 -24.55
N ARG A 234 -26.42 8.94 -25.11
CA ARG A 234 -27.46 8.06 -24.53
C ARG A 234 -27.10 7.57 -23.12
N LYS A 235 -25.81 7.30 -22.87
CA LYS A 235 -25.32 6.78 -21.59
C LYS A 235 -24.90 7.89 -20.62
N ASN A 236 -24.85 9.13 -21.09
CA ASN A 236 -24.29 10.27 -20.36
C ASN A 236 -22.82 10.01 -19.92
N TYR A 237 -22.04 9.39 -20.83
CA TYR A 237 -20.61 9.15 -20.60
C TYR A 237 -19.77 10.27 -21.19
N LYS A 238 -18.63 10.55 -20.56
CA LYS A 238 -17.62 11.49 -21.09
C LYS A 238 -16.69 10.74 -22.04
N GLY A 239 -16.45 11.32 -23.22
CA GLY A 239 -15.52 10.74 -24.20
C GLY A 239 -15.35 11.65 -25.39
N GLU A 240 -14.37 11.33 -26.21
CA GLU A 240 -14.08 12.08 -27.44
C GLU A 240 -13.46 11.16 -28.50
N ILE A 241 -13.37 11.69 -29.72
CA ILE A 241 -12.62 11.04 -30.80
C ILE A 241 -11.46 11.96 -31.16
N LYS A 242 -10.24 11.45 -31.06
CA LYS A 242 -9.02 12.20 -31.32
C LYS A 242 -7.97 11.30 -31.96
N ASP A 243 -7.38 11.75 -33.06
CA ASP A 243 -6.32 11.05 -33.80
C ASP A 243 -6.70 9.58 -34.14
N GLY A 244 -7.96 9.35 -34.55
CA GLY A 244 -8.50 8.03 -34.86
C GLY A 244 -8.73 7.12 -33.64
N LYS A 245 -8.55 7.64 -32.42
CA LYS A 245 -8.83 6.95 -31.15
C LYS A 245 -10.21 7.35 -30.65
N TYR A 246 -10.99 6.35 -30.25
CA TYR A 246 -12.22 6.50 -29.50
C TYR A 246 -11.85 6.47 -28.01
N ILE A 247 -11.94 7.61 -27.35
CA ILE A 247 -11.51 7.79 -25.95
C ILE A 247 -12.73 7.88 -25.07
N ILE A 248 -12.73 7.16 -23.96
CA ILE A 248 -13.79 7.23 -22.96
C ILE A 248 -13.18 7.45 -21.58
N TYR A 249 -13.85 8.29 -20.77
CA TYR A 249 -13.40 8.72 -19.46
C TYR A 249 -14.27 8.15 -18.35
N GLY A 250 -13.64 7.62 -17.31
CA GLY A 250 -14.19 7.20 -16.06
C GLY A 250 -13.68 8.04 -14.90
N GLU A 251 -13.60 7.42 -13.71
CA GLU A 251 -13.08 8.05 -12.48
C GLU A 251 -12.17 7.06 -11.76
N SER A 252 -10.99 7.52 -11.34
CA SER A 252 -10.01 6.68 -10.69
C SER A 252 -10.38 6.41 -9.23
N SER A 253 -10.07 5.21 -8.75
CA SER A 253 -10.07 4.84 -7.33
C SER A 253 -9.03 3.75 -7.08
N HIS A 254 -8.76 3.42 -5.81
CA HIS A 254 -7.89 2.31 -5.49
C HIS A 254 -8.61 0.97 -5.73
N ALA A 255 -7.89 -0.08 -6.16
CA ALA A 255 -8.47 -1.41 -6.45
C ALA A 255 -9.07 -2.12 -5.21
N MET A 256 -8.73 -1.70 -4.00
CA MET A 256 -9.39 -2.20 -2.79
C MET A 256 -10.83 -1.69 -2.63
N ASP A 257 -11.16 -0.54 -3.23
CA ASP A 257 -12.48 0.10 -3.21
C ASP A 257 -12.92 0.48 -4.64
N PRO A 258 -13.05 -0.47 -5.57
CA PRO A 258 -13.28 -0.17 -6.99
C PRO A 258 -14.65 0.48 -7.23
N ASP A 259 -15.59 0.32 -6.33
CA ASP A 259 -16.94 0.93 -6.42
C ASP A 259 -16.94 2.44 -6.18
N LYS A 260 -15.85 3.01 -5.64
CA LYS A 260 -15.68 4.46 -5.52
C LYS A 260 -15.25 5.12 -6.83
N GLY A 261 -14.86 4.33 -7.82
CA GLY A 261 -14.46 4.79 -9.15
C GLY A 261 -15.46 4.42 -10.23
N ILE A 262 -15.16 4.87 -11.46
CA ILE A 262 -15.86 4.48 -12.67
C ILE A 262 -14.82 3.90 -13.62
N ASN A 263 -14.82 2.59 -13.80
CA ASN A 263 -13.82 1.91 -14.61
C ASN A 263 -14.05 2.16 -16.12
N ALA A 264 -13.15 2.94 -16.72
CA ALA A 264 -13.24 3.30 -18.14
C ALA A 264 -13.16 2.06 -19.08
N ILE A 265 -12.52 0.96 -18.65
CA ILE A 265 -12.49 -0.28 -19.42
C ILE A 265 -13.91 -0.86 -19.55
N TYR A 266 -14.71 -0.83 -18.50
CA TYR A 266 -16.09 -1.32 -18.58
C TYR A 266 -16.95 -0.48 -19.54
N LEU A 267 -16.80 0.85 -19.50
CA LEU A 267 -17.53 1.74 -20.40
C LEU A 267 -17.14 1.49 -21.87
N MET A 268 -15.84 1.25 -22.13
CA MET A 268 -15.33 0.89 -23.44
C MET A 268 -15.91 -0.45 -23.92
N PHE A 269 -15.87 -1.49 -23.09
CA PHE A 269 -16.39 -2.80 -23.48
C PHE A 269 -17.92 -2.83 -23.62
N GLU A 270 -18.66 -1.97 -22.93
CA GLU A 270 -20.10 -1.82 -23.14
C GLU A 270 -20.39 -1.31 -24.55
N PHE A 271 -19.61 -0.37 -25.07
CA PHE A 271 -19.71 0.06 -26.48
C PHE A 271 -19.30 -1.05 -27.44
N LEU A 272 -18.14 -1.65 -27.22
CA LEU A 272 -17.59 -2.66 -28.13
C LEU A 272 -18.51 -3.89 -28.27
N PHE A 273 -19.12 -4.32 -27.17
CA PHE A 273 -20.10 -5.44 -27.20
C PHE A 273 -21.34 -5.11 -28.04
N GLN A 274 -21.82 -3.86 -28.02
CA GLN A 274 -23.02 -3.48 -28.78
C GLN A 274 -22.77 -3.26 -30.26
N TYR A 275 -21.56 -2.88 -30.64
CA TYR A 275 -21.26 -2.38 -31.99
C TYR A 275 -20.18 -3.16 -32.75
N THR A 276 -19.70 -4.26 -32.18
CA THR A 276 -18.70 -5.15 -32.81
C THR A 276 -19.05 -6.63 -32.59
N ASP A 277 -18.45 -7.50 -33.41
CA ASP A 277 -18.55 -8.96 -33.23
C ASP A 277 -17.36 -9.53 -32.44
N SER A 278 -16.74 -8.70 -31.58
CA SER A 278 -15.57 -9.06 -30.80
C SER A 278 -15.87 -10.15 -29.78
N LYS A 279 -15.10 -11.24 -29.85
CA LYS A 279 -15.17 -12.32 -28.86
C LYS A 279 -14.61 -11.88 -27.51
N LEU A 280 -13.66 -10.97 -27.50
CA LEU A 280 -13.13 -10.37 -26.29
C LEU A 280 -14.19 -9.48 -25.62
N ALA A 281 -14.95 -8.70 -26.41
CA ALA A 281 -16.02 -7.89 -25.86
C ALA A 281 -17.17 -8.77 -25.30
N GLU A 282 -17.52 -9.87 -25.98
CA GLU A 282 -18.48 -10.86 -25.48
C GLU A 282 -17.99 -11.48 -24.16
N PHE A 283 -16.70 -11.86 -24.06
CA PHE A 283 -16.09 -12.44 -22.87
C PHE A 283 -16.17 -11.48 -21.67
N VAL A 284 -15.73 -10.22 -21.87
CA VAL A 284 -15.77 -9.21 -20.79
C VAL A 284 -17.21 -8.90 -20.39
N TYR A 285 -18.14 -8.75 -21.35
CA TYR A 285 -19.55 -8.52 -21.08
C TYR A 285 -20.16 -9.61 -20.19
N LYS A 286 -19.86 -10.85 -20.52
CA LYS A 286 -20.43 -12.01 -19.84
C LYS A 286 -19.89 -12.21 -18.43
N TYR A 287 -18.58 -12.01 -18.23
CA TYR A 287 -17.91 -12.43 -17.00
C TYR A 287 -17.42 -11.29 -16.10
N TYR A 288 -17.33 -10.06 -16.62
CA TYR A 288 -16.68 -8.99 -15.87
C TYR A 288 -17.37 -7.63 -15.93
N LEU A 289 -18.14 -7.35 -16.98
CA LEU A 289 -18.68 -6.00 -17.21
C LEU A 289 -19.50 -5.51 -16.02
N PHE A 290 -19.07 -4.38 -15.41
CA PHE A 290 -19.66 -3.77 -14.21
C PHE A 290 -19.74 -4.73 -13.00
N ASP A 291 -18.81 -5.65 -12.89
CA ASP A 291 -18.72 -6.58 -11.77
C ASP A 291 -17.39 -6.41 -11.03
N ASN A 292 -17.38 -5.58 -10.01
CA ASN A 292 -16.22 -5.32 -9.16
C ASN A 292 -16.06 -6.36 -8.04
N HIS A 293 -16.84 -7.46 -8.05
CA HIS A 293 -16.84 -8.46 -6.97
C HIS A 293 -16.69 -9.90 -7.46
N GLY A 294 -16.55 -10.13 -8.77
CA GLY A 294 -16.39 -11.47 -9.34
C GLY A 294 -17.62 -12.37 -9.29
N LYS A 295 -18.80 -11.78 -9.18
CA LYS A 295 -20.09 -12.51 -9.16
C LYS A 295 -20.38 -13.18 -10.49
N LYS A 296 -20.14 -12.49 -11.60
CA LYS A 296 -20.37 -13.02 -12.96
C LYS A 296 -19.38 -14.13 -13.34
N ALA A 297 -18.16 -14.07 -12.81
CA ALA A 297 -17.14 -15.08 -13.02
C ALA A 297 -17.13 -16.19 -11.95
N ASP A 298 -18.16 -16.20 -11.08
CA ASP A 298 -18.40 -17.21 -10.06
C ASP A 298 -17.26 -17.37 -9.03
N TYR A 299 -16.57 -16.27 -8.70
CA TYR A 299 -15.56 -16.27 -7.62
C TYR A 299 -15.81 -15.24 -6.52
N TYR A 300 -17.01 -14.67 -6.44
CA TYR A 300 -17.41 -13.82 -5.31
C TYR A 300 -17.23 -14.55 -3.99
N ASP A 301 -16.72 -13.85 -3.00
CA ASP A 301 -16.64 -14.32 -1.63
C ASP A 301 -16.85 -13.16 -0.64
N TYR A 302 -17.20 -13.51 0.59
CA TYR A 302 -17.50 -12.59 1.67
C TYR A 302 -17.02 -13.17 3.00
N ASP A 303 -16.50 -12.31 3.85
CA ASP A 303 -16.12 -12.60 5.23
C ASP A 303 -16.71 -11.53 6.15
N ASP A 304 -17.16 -11.92 7.36
CA ASP A 304 -17.82 -10.99 8.26
C ASP A 304 -16.93 -9.84 8.73
N GLU A 305 -15.63 -10.05 8.80
CA GLU A 305 -14.63 -9.04 9.20
C GLU A 305 -13.98 -8.36 8.00
N MET A 306 -13.53 -9.14 7.00
CA MET A 306 -12.86 -8.61 5.81
C MET A 306 -13.81 -8.07 4.73
N LYS A 307 -15.15 -8.33 4.84
CA LYS A 307 -16.20 -7.91 3.91
C LYS A 307 -16.05 -8.55 2.52
N ASP A 308 -16.59 -7.88 1.50
CA ASP A 308 -16.65 -8.36 0.12
C ASP A 308 -15.27 -8.55 -0.52
N LEU A 309 -15.14 -9.60 -1.33
CA LEU A 309 -14.09 -9.67 -2.34
C LEU A 309 -14.23 -8.48 -3.30
N THR A 310 -13.11 -7.87 -3.69
CA THR A 310 -13.09 -6.88 -4.76
C THR A 310 -12.22 -7.34 -5.93
N SER A 311 -12.65 -7.00 -7.15
CA SER A 311 -12.00 -7.39 -8.41
C SER A 311 -11.94 -6.20 -9.35
N ASN A 312 -10.74 -5.72 -9.62
CA ASN A 312 -10.50 -4.60 -10.52
C ASN A 312 -9.91 -5.11 -11.85
N LEU A 313 -10.62 -4.91 -12.95
CA LEU A 313 -10.03 -5.00 -14.29
C LEU A 313 -9.22 -3.72 -14.53
N ALA A 314 -7.93 -3.81 -14.29
CA ALA A 314 -7.02 -2.67 -14.18
C ALA A 314 -6.34 -2.29 -15.50
N ILE A 315 -6.04 -3.29 -16.33
CA ILE A 315 -5.21 -3.12 -17.53
C ILE A 315 -5.88 -3.75 -18.75
N ILE A 316 -5.87 -3.04 -19.85
CA ILE A 316 -6.08 -3.60 -21.18
C ILE A 316 -4.98 -3.15 -22.12
N ARG A 317 -4.43 -4.09 -22.87
CA ARG A 317 -3.58 -3.86 -24.03
C ARG A 317 -4.08 -4.75 -25.17
N LEU A 318 -4.24 -4.19 -26.33
CA LEU A 318 -4.44 -4.94 -27.59
C LEU A 318 -3.62 -4.28 -28.67
N GLU A 319 -2.73 -5.04 -29.26
CA GLU A 319 -1.91 -4.65 -30.41
C GLU A 319 -1.55 -5.89 -31.22
N ASN A 320 -1.55 -5.76 -32.57
CA ASN A 320 -1.23 -6.88 -33.47
C ASN A 320 -2.05 -8.15 -33.15
N GLN A 321 -3.35 -7.98 -32.88
CA GLN A 321 -4.32 -9.04 -32.54
C GLN A 321 -4.03 -9.74 -31.21
N LYS A 322 -2.98 -9.41 -30.49
CA LYS A 322 -2.69 -9.95 -29.16
C LYS A 322 -3.27 -9.04 -28.10
N PHE A 323 -3.99 -9.61 -27.16
CA PHE A 323 -4.50 -8.85 -26.04
C PHE A 323 -4.01 -9.37 -24.69
N LYS A 324 -4.06 -8.47 -23.71
CA LYS A 324 -3.88 -8.73 -22.29
C LYS A 324 -4.94 -7.98 -21.50
N LEU A 325 -5.68 -8.67 -20.63
CA LEU A 325 -6.52 -8.12 -19.57
C LEU A 325 -5.84 -8.37 -18.24
N GLY A 326 -5.52 -7.32 -17.50
CA GLY A 326 -4.86 -7.42 -16.20
C GLY A 326 -5.82 -7.14 -15.05
N PHE A 327 -5.82 -8.02 -14.06
CA PHE A 327 -6.72 -7.97 -12.91
C PHE A 327 -5.97 -7.88 -11.59
N ASN A 328 -6.55 -7.13 -10.63
CA ASN A 328 -6.15 -7.16 -9.23
C ASN A 328 -7.36 -7.49 -8.37
N VAL A 329 -7.26 -8.56 -7.59
CA VAL A 329 -8.34 -9.08 -6.75
C VAL A 329 -7.91 -9.00 -5.29
N ARG A 330 -8.82 -8.57 -4.42
CA ARG A 330 -8.64 -8.54 -2.97
C ARG A 330 -9.51 -9.62 -2.33
N CYS A 331 -8.85 -10.64 -1.79
CA CYS A 331 -9.48 -11.87 -1.32
C CYS A 331 -9.76 -11.77 0.19
N PRO A 332 -11.02 -11.89 0.65
CA PRO A 332 -11.34 -11.83 2.08
C PRO A 332 -10.93 -13.10 2.83
N LYS A 333 -10.74 -14.22 2.14
CA LYS A 333 -10.34 -15.52 2.69
C LYS A 333 -9.21 -16.15 1.89
N ASP A 334 -8.50 -17.08 2.50
CA ASP A 334 -7.45 -17.84 1.83
C ASP A 334 -8.01 -18.78 0.76
N ASP A 335 -9.19 -19.37 1.00
CA ASP A 335 -9.86 -20.25 0.03
C ASP A 335 -10.19 -19.53 -1.27
N SER A 336 -10.65 -18.26 -1.21
CA SER A 336 -10.89 -17.46 -2.41
C SER A 336 -9.62 -17.22 -3.21
N PHE A 337 -8.49 -16.97 -2.55
CA PHE A 337 -7.20 -16.83 -3.21
C PHE A 337 -6.80 -18.09 -4.00
N ASP A 338 -7.02 -19.28 -3.42
CA ASP A 338 -6.65 -20.56 -4.03
C ASP A 338 -7.60 -20.97 -5.18
N VAL A 339 -8.89 -20.64 -5.09
CA VAL A 339 -9.92 -21.06 -6.06
C VAL A 339 -9.99 -20.17 -7.32
N ILE A 340 -9.70 -18.88 -7.21
CA ILE A 340 -9.83 -17.92 -8.32
C ILE A 340 -9.02 -18.34 -9.55
N PRO A 341 -7.73 -18.74 -9.45
CA PRO A 341 -6.93 -19.15 -10.61
C PRO A 341 -7.59 -20.27 -11.42
N GLU A 342 -8.15 -21.29 -10.76
CA GLU A 342 -8.82 -22.41 -11.41
C GLU A 342 -10.11 -21.97 -12.12
N LYS A 343 -10.94 -21.18 -11.45
CA LYS A 343 -12.20 -20.67 -12.03
C LYS A 343 -11.95 -19.77 -13.23
N VAL A 344 -10.99 -18.84 -13.11
CA VAL A 344 -10.64 -17.93 -14.21
C VAL A 344 -10.03 -18.69 -15.38
N ALA A 345 -9.11 -19.62 -15.14
CA ALA A 345 -8.53 -20.44 -16.21
C ALA A 345 -9.60 -21.24 -16.96
N LYS A 346 -10.59 -21.78 -16.24
CA LYS A 346 -11.71 -22.52 -16.85
C LYS A 346 -12.55 -21.64 -17.77
N ILE A 347 -12.98 -20.45 -17.33
CA ILE A 347 -13.80 -19.57 -18.18
C ILE A 347 -12.98 -18.99 -19.35
N ALA A 348 -11.72 -18.66 -19.15
CA ALA A 348 -10.82 -18.21 -20.19
C ALA A 348 -10.61 -19.29 -21.26
N GLY A 349 -10.46 -20.55 -20.84
CA GLY A 349 -10.30 -21.71 -21.72
C GLY A 349 -11.48 -21.93 -22.69
N ILE A 350 -12.73 -21.56 -22.32
CA ILE A 350 -13.90 -21.61 -23.21
C ILE A 350 -13.69 -20.77 -24.46
N TYR A 351 -13.00 -19.64 -24.33
CA TYR A 351 -12.69 -18.72 -25.43
C TYR A 351 -11.29 -18.96 -26.03
N ARG A 352 -10.59 -20.02 -25.60
CA ARG A 352 -9.18 -20.33 -25.96
C ARG A 352 -8.20 -19.26 -25.52
N TYR A 353 -8.54 -18.52 -24.44
CA TYR A 353 -7.66 -17.58 -23.75
C TYR A 353 -6.88 -18.30 -22.65
N ARG A 354 -5.77 -17.71 -22.18
CA ARG A 354 -4.92 -18.28 -21.16
C ARG A 354 -4.94 -17.38 -19.91
N PHE A 355 -4.96 -18.01 -18.77
CA PHE A 355 -4.72 -17.40 -17.48
C PHE A 355 -3.21 -17.39 -17.21
N GLU A 356 -2.70 -16.25 -16.74
CA GLU A 356 -1.29 -16.09 -16.35
C GLU A 356 -1.26 -15.49 -14.94
N PHE A 357 -0.79 -16.27 -13.97
CA PHE A 357 -0.61 -15.80 -12.59
C PHE A 357 0.60 -14.89 -12.52
N LEU A 358 0.45 -13.69 -11.95
CA LEU A 358 1.53 -12.71 -11.83
C LEU A 358 2.13 -12.66 -10.43
N GLY A 359 1.37 -13.07 -9.43
CA GLY A 359 1.79 -13.05 -8.04
C GLY A 359 0.66 -12.71 -7.10
N GLY A 360 0.99 -12.74 -5.81
CA GLY A 360 0.04 -12.38 -4.77
C GLY A 360 0.42 -12.93 -3.41
N SER A 361 -0.35 -12.58 -2.41
CA SER A 361 -0.22 -13.04 -1.04
C SER A 361 -1.59 -13.39 -0.47
N LYS A 362 -1.65 -14.42 0.37
CA LYS A 362 -2.85 -14.76 1.14
C LYS A 362 -3.19 -13.65 2.12
N ARG A 363 -4.40 -13.68 2.68
CA ARG A 363 -4.79 -12.70 3.69
C ARG A 363 -3.87 -12.73 4.90
N HIS A 364 -3.70 -11.59 5.52
CA HIS A 364 -3.09 -11.48 6.83
C HIS A 364 -4.18 -11.23 7.88
N TYR A 365 -4.16 -11.97 9.00
CA TYR A 365 -5.20 -11.85 10.01
C TYR A 365 -4.66 -12.21 11.39
N VAL A 366 -4.82 -11.29 12.32
CA VAL A 366 -4.57 -11.48 13.75
C VAL A 366 -5.90 -11.31 14.49
N ASN A 367 -6.31 -12.33 15.25
CA ASN A 367 -7.59 -12.25 15.97
C ASN A 367 -7.62 -11.01 16.87
N ARG A 368 -8.67 -10.19 16.70
CA ARG A 368 -8.85 -8.92 17.41
C ARG A 368 -8.84 -9.02 18.94
N ASN A 369 -9.12 -10.21 19.51
CA ASN A 369 -9.13 -10.46 20.95
C ASN A 369 -7.77 -10.89 21.51
N THR A 370 -6.71 -10.91 20.71
CA THR A 370 -5.37 -11.23 21.17
C THR A 370 -4.81 -10.12 22.07
N GLU A 371 -3.86 -10.51 22.92
CA GLU A 371 -3.18 -9.57 23.83
C GLU A 371 -2.48 -8.43 23.05
N LEU A 372 -1.88 -8.73 21.90
CA LEU A 372 -1.26 -7.74 21.02
C LEU A 372 -2.26 -6.65 20.62
N VAL A 373 -3.39 -7.03 20.05
CA VAL A 373 -4.41 -6.08 19.58
C VAL A 373 -4.99 -5.28 20.74
N GLN A 374 -5.35 -5.93 21.86
CA GLN A 374 -5.99 -5.26 23.00
C GLN A 374 -5.05 -4.29 23.69
N LYS A 375 -3.76 -4.60 23.82
CA LYS A 375 -2.77 -3.68 24.41
C LYS A 375 -2.50 -2.46 23.52
N LEU A 376 -2.43 -2.64 22.22
CA LEU A 376 -2.25 -1.54 21.27
C LEU A 376 -3.47 -0.62 21.26
N LEU A 377 -4.69 -1.17 21.20
CA LEU A 377 -5.93 -0.39 21.30
C LEU A 377 -5.99 0.41 22.61
N LYS A 378 -5.64 -0.20 23.73
CA LYS A 378 -5.58 0.50 25.01
C LYS A 378 -4.62 1.69 24.98
N ALA A 379 -3.43 1.53 24.39
CA ALA A 379 -2.44 2.61 24.27
C ALA A 379 -2.98 3.76 23.40
N TYR A 380 -3.65 3.45 22.29
CA TYR A 380 -4.31 4.43 21.45
C TYR A 380 -5.43 5.18 22.16
N GLN A 381 -6.35 4.45 22.80
CA GLN A 381 -7.50 5.00 23.52
C GLN A 381 -7.08 5.92 24.68
N GLU A 382 -6.00 5.59 25.39
CA GLU A 382 -5.49 6.40 26.52
C GLU A 382 -5.01 7.79 26.08
N ILE A 383 -4.48 7.91 24.86
CA ILE A 383 -3.97 9.19 24.33
C ILE A 383 -5.06 9.98 23.62
N THR A 384 -5.93 9.29 22.86
CA THR A 384 -6.87 9.94 21.94
C THR A 384 -8.27 10.12 22.52
N ASN A 385 -8.65 9.36 23.55
CA ASN A 385 -10.04 9.15 24.01
C ASN A 385 -10.99 8.69 22.90
N ASP A 386 -10.46 8.08 21.83
CA ASP A 386 -11.23 7.46 20.76
C ASP A 386 -11.33 5.96 21.01
N TYR A 387 -12.56 5.45 21.06
CA TYR A 387 -12.90 4.06 21.34
C TYR A 387 -13.44 3.35 20.08
N SER A 388 -13.07 3.85 18.91
CA SER A 388 -13.42 3.22 17.64
C SER A 388 -12.91 1.78 17.57
N GLU A 389 -13.67 0.93 16.87
CA GLU A 389 -13.31 -0.46 16.67
C GLU A 389 -12.08 -0.60 15.76
N PRO A 390 -11.24 -1.62 15.97
CA PRO A 390 -10.13 -1.91 15.06
C PRO A 390 -10.63 -2.28 13.67
N LEU A 391 -9.79 -2.07 12.68
CA LEU A 391 -10.13 -2.10 11.27
C LEU A 391 -9.58 -3.34 10.54
N THR A 392 -10.20 -3.64 9.40
CA THR A 392 -9.61 -4.47 8.36
C THR A 392 -9.51 -3.68 7.06
N ILE A 393 -8.51 -3.95 6.23
CA ILE A 393 -8.28 -3.23 4.97
C ILE A 393 -8.14 -4.16 3.78
N GLY A 394 -8.37 -3.61 2.60
CA GLY A 394 -8.10 -4.29 1.33
C GLY A 394 -6.64 -4.17 0.88
N GLY A 395 -5.82 -3.36 1.55
CA GLY A 395 -4.40 -3.17 1.29
C GLY A 395 -3.52 -4.17 2.02
N GLY A 396 -2.22 -3.92 2.01
CA GLY A 396 -1.22 -4.69 2.74
C GLY A 396 -0.12 -3.79 3.25
N THR A 397 0.46 -4.15 4.38
CA THR A 397 1.59 -3.48 5.03
C THR A 397 2.67 -4.50 5.37
N TYR A 398 3.79 -4.06 5.91
CA TYR A 398 4.82 -4.95 6.43
C TYR A 398 4.31 -5.94 7.50
N ALA A 399 3.19 -5.66 8.15
CA ALA A 399 2.64 -6.54 9.17
C ALA A 399 2.42 -7.98 8.66
N ARG A 400 2.01 -8.13 7.39
CA ARG A 400 1.77 -9.45 6.77
C ARG A 400 2.99 -10.35 6.66
N GLU A 401 4.19 -9.77 6.60
CA GLU A 401 5.44 -10.52 6.44
C GLU A 401 5.86 -11.26 7.72
N LEU A 402 5.34 -10.86 8.87
CA LEU A 402 5.72 -11.43 10.16
C LEU A 402 4.72 -12.42 10.78
N GLY A 403 3.50 -12.47 10.31
CA GLY A 403 2.47 -13.37 10.82
C GLY A 403 1.81 -12.90 12.11
N TYR A 404 2.50 -12.76 13.24
CA TYR A 404 1.93 -12.19 14.47
C TYR A 404 2.29 -10.72 14.61
N ALA A 405 1.79 -9.93 13.68
CA ALA A 405 1.98 -8.50 13.59
C ALA A 405 0.69 -7.81 13.12
N VAL A 406 0.52 -6.54 13.43
CA VAL A 406 -0.62 -5.71 13.03
C VAL A 406 -0.13 -4.34 12.55
N ALA A 407 -0.91 -3.63 11.72
CA ALA A 407 -0.58 -2.25 11.41
C ALA A 407 -1.24 -1.30 12.44
N PHE A 408 -0.51 -0.24 12.84
CA PHE A 408 -0.87 0.59 13.97
C PHE A 408 -0.47 2.05 13.78
N GLY A 409 -1.34 2.83 13.13
CA GLY A 409 -1.11 4.22 12.78
C GLY A 409 -0.06 4.43 11.69
N PRO A 410 0.32 5.68 11.37
CA PRO A 410 0.08 6.90 12.13
C PRO A 410 -1.17 7.70 11.76
N GLN A 411 -1.90 7.29 10.70
CA GLN A 411 -3.01 8.05 10.16
C GLN A 411 -4.17 8.14 11.17
N MET A 412 -4.48 9.34 11.63
CA MET A 412 -5.58 9.54 12.58
C MET A 412 -6.94 9.49 11.87
N PRO A 413 -7.99 8.97 12.52
CA PRO A 413 -9.34 8.94 11.94
C PRO A 413 -9.81 10.32 11.47
N GLY A 414 -10.46 10.37 10.30
CA GLY A 414 -10.99 11.59 9.71
C GLY A 414 -9.94 12.50 9.05
N ARG A 415 -8.69 12.10 8.99
CA ARG A 415 -7.66 12.78 8.19
C ARG A 415 -7.77 12.34 6.73
N PRO A 416 -7.49 13.23 5.76
CA PRO A 416 -7.39 12.80 4.37
C PRO A 416 -6.17 11.90 4.19
N ASP A 417 -6.30 10.87 3.38
CA ASP A 417 -5.17 10.10 2.89
C ASP A 417 -4.32 10.97 1.96
N VAL A 418 -3.06 11.16 2.32
CA VAL A 418 -2.08 11.97 1.58
C VAL A 418 -0.84 11.19 1.19
N CYS A 419 -0.84 9.87 1.43
CA CYS A 419 0.24 8.97 1.02
C CYS A 419 0.31 8.91 -0.51
N HIS A 420 1.50 8.82 -1.06
CA HIS A 420 1.78 8.67 -2.50
C HIS A 420 1.33 9.83 -3.41
N ILE A 421 0.73 10.89 -2.86
CA ILE A 421 0.33 12.07 -3.65
C ILE A 421 1.30 13.23 -3.46
N SER A 422 1.20 14.23 -4.35
CA SER A 422 1.98 15.46 -4.25
C SER A 422 1.53 16.31 -3.05
N ASN A 423 2.48 17.00 -2.41
CA ASN A 423 2.27 17.77 -1.19
C ASN A 423 1.86 16.92 0.02
N GLU A 424 2.38 15.69 0.11
CA GLU A 424 2.28 14.85 1.31
C GLU A 424 2.66 15.64 2.56
N TYR A 425 1.92 15.44 3.63
CA TYR A 425 2.19 16.09 4.91
C TYR A 425 1.69 15.28 6.10
N MET A 426 2.39 15.40 7.22
CA MET A 426 1.91 14.99 8.53
C MET A 426 1.60 16.22 9.40
N ARG A 427 0.53 16.20 10.18
CA ARG A 427 0.28 17.27 11.15
C ARG A 427 1.23 17.15 12.33
N LEU A 428 1.69 18.29 12.86
CA LEU A 428 2.54 18.29 14.06
C LEU A 428 1.88 17.59 15.24
N GLU A 429 0.59 17.82 15.46
CA GLU A 429 -0.16 17.16 16.54
C GLU A 429 -0.23 15.64 16.36
N ASP A 430 -0.42 15.15 15.13
CA ASP A 430 -0.50 13.73 14.81
C ASP A 430 0.86 13.04 15.02
N PHE A 431 1.96 13.70 14.62
CA PHE A 431 3.32 13.23 14.90
C PHE A 431 3.60 13.10 16.41
N PHE A 432 3.26 14.12 17.19
CA PHE A 432 3.47 14.07 18.65
C PHE A 432 2.54 13.09 19.35
N ASN A 433 1.31 12.93 18.86
CA ASN A 433 0.41 11.89 19.37
C ASN A 433 0.92 10.49 19.03
N ALA A 434 1.46 10.27 17.82
CA ALA A 434 2.09 9.00 17.46
C ALA A 434 3.24 8.63 18.41
N ILE A 435 4.10 9.58 18.79
CA ILE A 435 5.16 9.34 19.80
C ILE A 435 4.56 8.87 21.13
N LYS A 436 3.49 9.53 21.62
CA LYS A 436 2.83 9.14 22.89
C LYS A 436 2.22 7.74 22.81
N ILE A 437 1.53 7.46 21.70
CA ILE A 437 0.86 6.18 21.46
C ILE A 437 1.91 5.07 21.40
N TYR A 438 2.98 5.24 20.61
CA TYR A 438 4.05 4.24 20.48
C TYR A 438 4.83 4.05 21.78
N TYR A 439 5.07 5.13 22.55
CA TYR A 439 5.65 5.02 23.89
C TYR A 439 4.82 4.11 24.81
N LEU A 440 3.50 4.32 24.85
CA LEU A 440 2.60 3.48 25.66
C LEU A 440 2.51 2.06 25.10
N ALA A 441 2.37 1.90 23.80
CA ALA A 441 2.29 0.61 23.13
C ALA A 441 3.50 -0.27 23.44
N ILE A 442 4.70 0.27 23.28
CA ILE A 442 5.95 -0.43 23.62
C ILE A 442 5.95 -0.83 25.08
N LYS A 443 5.58 0.08 25.97
CA LYS A 443 5.55 -0.17 27.42
C LYS A 443 4.54 -1.26 27.80
N GLU A 444 3.32 -1.26 27.21
CA GLU A 444 2.31 -2.28 27.48
C GLU A 444 2.72 -3.65 26.94
N LEU A 445 3.37 -3.71 25.78
CA LEU A 445 3.77 -4.97 25.13
C LEU A 445 5.04 -5.60 25.74
N THR A 446 5.81 -4.83 26.51
CA THR A 446 7.11 -5.27 27.06
C THR A 446 7.19 -5.25 28.59
N LYS A 447 6.04 -5.20 29.26
CA LYS A 447 5.93 -5.39 30.73
C LYS A 447 6.19 -6.81 31.17
#